data_c8c7aeac28e954f4c07bd7e88b33de8f
#
_entry.id   c8c7aeac28e954f4c07bd7e88b33de8f
#
_cell.length_a   1.000
_cell.length_b   1.000
_cell.length_c   1.000
_cell.angle_alpha   90.00
_cell.angle_beta   90.00
_cell.angle_gamma   90.00
#
_symmetry.space_group_name_H-M   'P 1'
#
loop_
_entity.id
_entity.type
_entity.pdbx_description
1 polymer ?
#
loop_
_entity_poly.entity_id
_entity_poly.type
_entity_poly.pdbx_seq_one_letter_code
_entity_poly.pdbx_strand_id
1 'polypeptide(L)'
;MDGFGTTHDTQRGVPGNFYKALETLRKIQENFGDDGKVLKNIATVITKYNIDQIEDFMTWVYGRFRTSTHTIEAARGMTRDDGVKILTESTLRKIQDDISPIYSAYADRMVADTTGLRKPITRFFYLGLIRTLYNVRASNIDHPTPWGMDCTAGETTLVIDYDGRFRACELREPLGNIKEYGCDISKVMNSEAMKQ
;
A
#
# COMPACT_ATOMS: atom_id res chain seq x y z
N MET A 1 4.85 0.73 7.24
CA MET A 1 5.99 1.46 7.88
C MET A 1 6.55 2.43 6.86
N ASP A 2 6.96 3.64 7.25
CA ASP A 2 7.22 4.73 6.30
C ASP A 2 8.63 5.33 6.45
N GLY A 3 9.64 4.50 6.64
CA GLY A 3 11.04 4.88 6.83
C GLY A 3 11.58 4.51 8.20
N PHE A 4 12.77 4.98 8.52
CA PHE A 4 13.48 4.63 9.74
C PHE A 4 13.12 5.56 10.92
N GLY A 5 13.02 5.00 12.12
CA GLY A 5 12.99 5.70 13.41
C GLY A 5 12.09 6.94 13.43
N THR A 6 12.70 8.09 13.64
CA THR A 6 12.00 9.37 13.78
C THR A 6 11.29 9.83 12.51
N THR A 7 11.77 9.43 11.33
CA THR A 7 11.07 9.73 10.06
C THR A 7 9.69 9.09 10.04
N HIS A 8 9.61 7.80 10.38
CA HIS A 8 8.33 7.10 10.52
C HIS A 8 7.44 7.74 11.58
N ASP A 9 8.00 8.03 12.75
CA ASP A 9 7.27 8.63 13.86
C ASP A 9 6.70 10.01 13.49
N THR A 10 7.49 10.84 12.82
CA THR A 10 7.07 12.16 12.34
C THR A 10 5.92 12.03 11.35
N GLN A 11 6.03 11.14 10.38
CA GLN A 11 5.00 10.92 9.37
C GLN A 11 3.69 10.40 9.98
N ARG A 12 3.77 9.55 11.00
CA ARG A 12 2.60 9.02 11.73
C ARG A 12 2.10 9.94 12.85
N GLY A 13 2.87 10.94 13.23
CA GLY A 13 2.56 11.85 14.33
C GLY A 13 2.55 11.18 15.70
N VAL A 14 3.24 10.04 15.86
CA VAL A 14 3.26 9.25 17.09
C VAL A 14 4.69 8.86 17.44
N PRO A 15 5.32 9.50 18.42
CA PRO A 15 6.67 9.15 18.89
C PRO A 15 6.76 7.67 19.32
N GLY A 16 7.83 6.99 18.94
CA GLY A 16 8.09 5.58 19.27
C GLY A 16 7.26 4.58 18.48
N ASN A 17 6.46 5.03 17.50
CA ASN A 17 5.64 4.14 16.69
C ASN A 17 6.48 3.20 15.81
N PHE A 18 7.65 3.65 15.37
CA PHE A 18 8.58 2.82 14.60
C PHE A 18 8.95 1.54 15.36
N TYR A 19 9.32 1.66 16.61
CA TYR A 19 9.72 0.51 17.43
C TYR A 19 8.54 -0.42 17.72
N LYS A 20 7.33 0.11 17.89
CA LYS A 20 6.11 -0.70 18.06
C LYS A 20 5.79 -1.49 16.79
N ALA A 21 5.89 -0.86 15.64
CA ALA A 21 5.69 -1.51 14.34
C ALA A 21 6.76 -2.59 14.10
N LEU A 22 8.01 -2.30 14.43
CA LEU A 22 9.13 -3.24 14.33
C LEU A 22 8.92 -4.47 15.23
N GLU A 23 8.50 -4.26 16.47
CA GLU A 23 8.18 -5.35 17.41
C GLU A 23 7.00 -6.20 16.90
N THR A 24 5.99 -5.57 16.31
CA THR A 24 4.88 -6.29 15.67
C THR A 24 5.36 -7.17 14.52
N LEU A 25 6.20 -6.65 13.64
CA LEU A 25 6.80 -7.44 12.54
C LEU A 25 7.64 -8.60 13.05
N ARG A 26 8.43 -8.38 14.11
CA ARG A 26 9.22 -9.42 14.75
C ARG A 26 8.34 -10.55 15.28
N LYS A 27 7.28 -10.22 16.01
CA LYS A 27 6.29 -11.20 16.52
C LYS A 27 5.58 -11.96 15.39
N ILE A 28 5.21 -11.27 14.31
CA ILE A 28 4.62 -11.93 13.14
C ILE A 28 5.62 -12.91 12.53
N GLN A 29 6.87 -12.53 12.42
CA GLN A 29 7.90 -13.41 11.87
C GLN A 29 8.18 -14.61 12.78
N GLU A 30 8.23 -14.43 14.09
CA GLU A 30 8.43 -15.52 15.05
C GLU A 30 7.28 -16.52 15.08
N ASN A 31 6.03 -16.04 14.98
CA ASN A 31 4.86 -16.90 15.08
C ASN A 31 4.45 -17.54 13.75
N PHE A 32 4.68 -16.86 12.63
CA PHE A 32 4.25 -17.33 11.32
C PHE A 32 5.40 -17.59 10.35
N GLY A 33 6.64 -17.25 10.71
CA GLY A 33 7.88 -17.59 10.04
C GLY A 33 7.76 -17.71 8.52
N ASP A 34 7.98 -18.92 8.03
CA ASP A 34 7.88 -19.29 6.63
C ASP A 34 6.53 -19.94 6.25
N ASP A 35 5.49 -19.78 7.08
CA ASP A 35 4.16 -20.26 6.73
C ASP A 35 3.65 -19.55 5.47
N GLY A 36 3.69 -20.25 4.34
CA GLY A 36 3.24 -19.75 3.05
C GLY A 36 1.74 -19.43 2.97
N LYS A 37 0.96 -19.82 3.99
CA LYS A 37 -0.46 -19.47 4.09
C LYS A 37 -0.68 -18.07 4.62
N VAL A 38 0.32 -17.46 5.29
CA VAL A 38 0.25 -16.11 5.84
C VAL A 38 0.99 -15.14 4.94
N LEU A 39 0.25 -14.34 4.19
CA LEU A 39 0.81 -13.27 3.38
C LEU A 39 1.17 -12.06 4.27
N LYS A 40 2.44 -11.71 4.26
CA LYS A 40 2.98 -10.60 5.04
C LYS A 40 3.33 -9.46 4.09
N ASN A 41 2.53 -8.40 4.11
CA ASN A 41 2.77 -7.22 3.29
C ASN A 41 3.16 -6.01 4.15
N ILE A 42 4.13 -5.25 3.70
CA ILE A 42 4.43 -3.92 4.23
C ILE A 42 4.00 -2.90 3.19
N ALA A 43 3.24 -1.90 3.62
CA ALA A 43 2.92 -0.72 2.83
C ALA A 43 3.70 0.48 3.38
N THR A 44 4.34 1.22 2.49
CA THR A 44 5.05 2.47 2.78
C THR A 44 4.41 3.61 2.01
N VAL A 45 4.00 4.67 2.71
CA VAL A 45 3.52 5.89 2.08
C VAL A 45 4.70 6.82 1.86
N ILE A 46 4.92 7.23 0.61
CA ILE A 46 5.98 8.16 0.23
C ILE A 46 5.50 9.59 0.49
N THR A 47 6.35 10.36 1.15
CA THR A 47 6.18 11.79 1.43
C THR A 47 7.51 12.50 1.33
N LYS A 48 7.50 13.83 1.45
CA LYS A 48 8.74 14.61 1.54
C LYS A 48 9.68 14.20 2.70
N TYR A 49 9.14 13.53 3.73
CA TYR A 49 9.94 13.17 4.92
C TYR A 49 10.78 11.91 4.73
N ASN A 50 10.36 11.01 3.85
CA ASN A 50 11.00 9.70 3.71
C ASN A 50 11.53 9.40 2.30
N ILE A 51 11.34 10.30 1.36
CA ILE A 51 11.68 10.10 -0.05
C ILE A 51 13.15 9.65 -0.24
N ASP A 52 14.07 10.25 0.51
CA ASP A 52 15.50 9.96 0.42
C ASP A 52 15.90 8.65 1.13
N GLN A 53 14.96 7.98 1.80
CA GLN A 53 15.21 6.75 2.56
C GLN A 53 14.53 5.52 1.93
N ILE A 54 13.72 5.68 0.90
CA ILE A 54 12.83 4.61 0.40
C ILE A 54 13.61 3.39 -0.04
N GLU A 55 14.66 3.57 -0.84
CA GLU A 55 15.50 2.47 -1.33
C GLU A 55 16.18 1.73 -0.18
N ASP A 56 16.88 2.44 0.69
CA ASP A 56 17.56 1.87 1.84
C ASP A 56 16.57 1.17 2.79
N PHE A 57 15.42 1.81 3.03
CA PHE A 57 14.40 1.24 3.91
C PHE A 57 13.81 -0.05 3.34
N MET A 58 13.46 -0.09 2.06
CA MET A 58 12.95 -1.29 1.41
C MET A 58 13.98 -2.41 1.38
N THR A 59 15.24 -2.08 1.09
CA THR A 59 16.36 -3.03 1.10
C THR A 59 16.56 -3.63 2.50
N TRP A 60 16.54 -2.78 3.53
CA TRP A 60 16.63 -3.21 4.92
C TRP A 60 15.47 -4.11 5.34
N VAL A 61 14.23 -3.75 4.98
CA VAL A 61 13.06 -4.59 5.23
C VAL A 61 13.19 -5.94 4.56
N TYR A 62 13.55 -5.95 3.27
CA TYR A 62 13.74 -7.18 2.51
C TYR A 62 14.76 -8.12 3.13
N GLY A 63 15.90 -7.57 3.58
CA GLY A 63 16.97 -8.38 4.18
C GLY A 63 16.65 -8.87 5.61
N ARG A 64 15.78 -8.17 6.35
CA ARG A 64 15.53 -8.46 7.76
C ARG A 64 14.24 -9.26 8.00
N PHE A 65 13.25 -9.09 7.15
CA PHE A 65 11.94 -9.73 7.33
C PHE A 65 11.56 -10.57 6.12
N ARG A 66 10.92 -11.70 6.38
CA ARG A 66 10.35 -12.54 5.34
C ARG A 66 8.94 -12.04 4.97
N THR A 67 8.90 -10.85 4.38
CA THR A 67 7.66 -10.30 3.83
C THR A 67 7.39 -10.88 2.44
N SER A 68 6.12 -11.06 2.13
CA SER A 68 5.67 -11.56 0.82
C SER A 68 5.78 -10.47 -0.24
N THR A 69 5.43 -9.24 0.14
CA THR A 69 5.50 -8.06 -0.72
C THR A 69 5.83 -6.82 0.12
N HIS A 70 6.32 -5.78 -0.55
CA HIS A 70 6.44 -4.44 -0.01
C HIS A 70 5.91 -3.46 -1.05
N THR A 71 4.80 -2.82 -0.77
CA THR A 71 4.19 -1.83 -1.67
C THR A 71 4.55 -0.42 -1.25
N ILE A 72 4.71 0.46 -2.22
CA ILE A 72 4.84 1.90 -1.99
C ILE A 72 3.64 2.63 -2.56
N GLU A 73 3.18 3.64 -1.84
CA GLU A 73 2.04 4.47 -2.22
C GLU A 73 2.42 5.93 -2.09
N ALA A 74 2.05 6.77 -3.06
CA ALA A 74 2.16 8.21 -2.89
C ALA A 74 1.11 8.70 -1.88
N ALA A 75 1.47 9.68 -1.04
CA ALA A 75 0.51 10.31 -0.14
C ALA A 75 -0.63 10.96 -0.95
N ARG A 76 -1.88 10.64 -0.60
CA ARG A 76 -3.09 11.11 -1.28
C ARG A 76 -4.21 11.39 -0.29
N GLY A 77 -5.32 11.95 -0.79
CA GLY A 77 -6.47 12.31 0.03
C GLY A 77 -6.22 13.55 0.91
N MET A 78 -7.00 13.70 1.98
CA MET A 78 -6.87 14.81 2.93
C MET A 78 -5.73 14.51 3.91
N THR A 79 -4.67 15.30 3.84
CA THR A 79 -3.52 15.23 4.74
C THR A 79 -3.54 16.41 5.69
N ARG A 80 -2.96 16.27 6.91
CA ARG A 80 -2.83 17.37 7.86
C ARG A 80 -1.89 18.48 7.35
N ASP A 81 -0.88 18.10 6.57
CA ASP A 81 0.06 18.99 5.91
C ASP A 81 0.03 18.65 4.42
N ASP A 82 -0.53 19.54 3.60
CA ASP A 82 -0.59 19.35 2.15
C ASP A 82 0.80 19.33 1.49
N GLY A 83 1.80 19.94 2.14
CA GLY A 83 3.18 19.88 1.68
C GLY A 83 3.80 18.47 1.68
N VAL A 84 3.16 17.45 2.27
CA VAL A 84 3.65 16.06 2.18
C VAL A 84 3.41 15.43 0.82
N LYS A 85 2.48 15.98 0.01
CA LYS A 85 2.08 15.47 -1.32
C LYS A 85 2.98 15.95 -2.46
N ILE A 86 4.14 16.53 -2.16
CA ILE A 86 5.05 17.09 -3.17
C ILE A 86 5.79 15.98 -3.91
N LEU A 87 5.05 15.21 -4.69
CA LEU A 87 5.59 14.23 -5.62
C LEU A 87 5.22 14.65 -7.04
N THR A 88 6.24 14.80 -7.88
CA THR A 88 6.06 14.95 -9.33
C THR A 88 6.12 13.57 -9.99
N GLU A 89 5.62 13.47 -11.22
CA GLU A 89 5.77 12.27 -12.04
C GLU A 89 7.25 11.85 -12.16
N SER A 90 8.13 12.80 -12.43
CA SER A 90 9.57 12.53 -12.59
C SER A 90 10.20 11.98 -11.31
N THR A 91 9.83 12.51 -10.15
CA THR A 91 10.31 12.02 -8.85
C THR A 91 9.84 10.59 -8.59
N LEU A 92 8.57 10.30 -8.84
CA LEU A 92 8.03 8.96 -8.62
C LEU A 92 8.65 7.93 -9.58
N ARG A 93 8.90 8.31 -10.84
CA ARG A 93 9.59 7.44 -11.79
C ARG A 93 11.02 7.14 -11.36
N LYS A 94 11.76 8.15 -10.88
CA LYS A 94 13.11 7.94 -10.34
C LYS A 94 13.10 6.95 -9.18
N ILE A 95 12.22 7.13 -8.19
CA ILE A 95 12.08 6.19 -7.08
C ILE A 95 11.77 4.78 -7.60
N GLN A 96 10.89 4.65 -8.57
CA GLN A 96 10.54 3.37 -9.17
C GLN A 96 11.75 2.68 -9.81
N ASP A 97 12.59 3.43 -10.50
CA ASP A 97 13.81 2.90 -11.09
C ASP A 97 14.81 2.46 -10.00
N ASP A 98 14.99 3.28 -8.96
CA ASP A 98 15.88 3.00 -7.83
C ASP A 98 15.46 1.72 -7.06
N ILE A 99 14.17 1.48 -6.86
CA ILE A 99 13.65 0.29 -6.14
C ILE A 99 13.37 -0.93 -7.02
N SER A 100 13.52 -0.81 -8.34
CA SER A 100 13.29 -1.92 -9.29
C SER A 100 14.09 -3.20 -8.96
N PRO A 101 15.38 -3.13 -8.53
CA PRO A 101 16.13 -4.31 -8.11
C PRO A 101 15.50 -5.03 -6.92
N ILE A 102 14.91 -4.29 -5.98
CA ILE A 102 14.26 -4.85 -4.78
C ILE A 102 12.99 -5.61 -5.18
N TYR A 103 12.19 -5.07 -6.11
CA TYR A 103 11.03 -5.79 -6.65
C TYR A 103 11.43 -7.04 -7.43
N SER A 104 12.56 -7.02 -8.13
CA SER A 104 13.13 -8.21 -8.76
C SER A 104 13.44 -9.28 -7.72
N ALA A 105 14.05 -8.90 -6.59
CA ALA A 105 14.34 -9.81 -5.50
C ALA A 105 13.08 -10.37 -4.83
N TYR A 106 12.03 -9.55 -4.66
CA TYR A 106 10.72 -10.05 -4.19
C TYR A 106 10.09 -11.03 -5.18
N ALA A 107 10.18 -10.75 -6.48
CA ALA A 107 9.70 -11.68 -7.52
C ALA A 107 10.44 -13.02 -7.46
N ASP A 108 11.76 -13.01 -7.29
CA ASP A 108 12.57 -14.22 -7.16
C ASP A 108 12.21 -15.02 -5.90
N ARG A 109 11.98 -14.33 -4.77
CA ARG A 109 11.50 -14.95 -3.54
C ARG A 109 10.12 -15.59 -3.72
N MET A 110 9.19 -14.90 -4.36
CA MET A 110 7.82 -15.39 -4.60
C MET A 110 7.79 -16.66 -5.45
N VAL A 111 8.71 -16.80 -6.41
CA VAL A 111 8.78 -17.95 -7.30
C VAL A 111 9.83 -18.97 -6.89
N ALA A 112 10.39 -18.88 -5.69
CA ALA A 112 11.49 -19.75 -5.24
C ALA A 112 11.13 -21.24 -5.32
N ASP A 113 9.92 -21.61 -4.88
CA ASP A 113 9.42 -22.99 -4.86
C ASP A 113 8.70 -23.38 -6.16
N THR A 114 8.66 -22.50 -7.14
CA THR A 114 8.03 -22.76 -8.45
C THR A 114 9.06 -23.38 -9.40
N THR A 115 8.67 -24.41 -10.13
CA THR A 115 9.55 -25.14 -11.07
C THR A 115 9.09 -25.01 -12.52
N GLY A 116 9.98 -25.36 -13.45
CA GLY A 116 9.70 -25.40 -14.88
C GLY A 116 9.31 -24.04 -15.48
N LEU A 117 8.53 -24.07 -16.54
CA LEU A 117 8.10 -22.85 -17.27
C LEU A 117 7.20 -21.91 -16.43
N ARG A 118 6.59 -22.40 -15.38
CA ARG A 118 5.77 -21.57 -14.49
C ARG A 118 6.60 -20.47 -13.81
N LYS A 119 7.84 -20.78 -13.44
CA LYS A 119 8.73 -19.86 -12.73
C LYS A 119 8.97 -18.56 -13.50
N PRO A 120 9.52 -18.57 -14.74
CA PRO A 120 9.76 -17.34 -15.50
C PRO A 120 8.45 -16.64 -15.89
N ILE A 121 7.38 -17.37 -16.18
CA ILE A 121 6.08 -16.80 -16.53
C ILE A 121 5.50 -16.02 -15.34
N THR A 122 5.42 -16.62 -14.16
CA THR A 122 4.89 -15.95 -12.96
C THR A 122 5.73 -14.73 -12.59
N ARG A 123 7.06 -14.86 -12.65
CA ARG A 123 7.97 -13.75 -12.40
C ARG A 123 7.74 -12.59 -13.37
N PHE A 124 7.61 -12.88 -14.66
CA PHE A 124 7.36 -11.89 -15.70
C PHE A 124 6.04 -11.15 -15.46
N PHE A 125 4.96 -11.86 -15.18
CA PHE A 125 3.66 -11.25 -14.89
C PHE A 125 3.69 -10.40 -13.62
N TYR A 126 4.34 -10.85 -12.56
CA TYR A 126 4.47 -10.07 -11.32
C TYR A 126 5.20 -8.74 -11.57
N LEU A 127 6.36 -8.78 -12.21
CA LEU A 127 7.13 -7.57 -12.51
C LEU A 127 6.41 -6.66 -13.50
N GLY A 128 5.73 -7.23 -14.48
CA GLY A 128 4.90 -6.50 -15.44
C GLY A 128 3.75 -5.77 -14.76
N LEU A 129 3.05 -6.44 -13.84
CA LEU A 129 1.98 -5.83 -13.04
C LEU A 129 2.49 -4.67 -12.18
N ILE A 130 3.57 -4.89 -11.43
CA ILE A 130 4.18 -3.85 -10.58
C ILE A 130 4.56 -2.65 -11.43
N ARG A 131 5.27 -2.86 -12.53
CA ARG A 131 5.69 -1.78 -13.44
C ARG A 131 4.50 -1.01 -14.01
N THR A 132 3.46 -1.72 -14.44
CA THR A 132 2.25 -1.09 -14.99
C THR A 132 1.55 -0.24 -13.94
N LEU A 133 1.33 -0.77 -12.75
CA LEU A 133 0.68 -0.03 -11.65
C LEU A 133 1.43 1.25 -11.30
N TYR A 134 2.77 1.18 -11.20
CA TYR A 134 3.55 2.38 -10.88
C TYR A 134 3.60 3.38 -12.03
N ASN A 135 3.68 2.93 -13.29
CA ASN A 135 3.62 3.82 -14.43
C ASN A 135 2.29 4.58 -14.49
N VAL A 136 1.17 3.89 -14.28
CA VAL A 136 -0.16 4.52 -14.23
C VAL A 136 -0.25 5.52 -13.07
N ARG A 137 0.24 5.16 -11.89
CA ARG A 137 0.27 6.06 -10.73
C ARG A 137 1.12 7.30 -10.99
N ALA A 138 2.31 7.13 -11.55
CA ALA A 138 3.21 8.24 -11.86
C ALA A 138 2.57 9.22 -12.84
N SER A 139 2.02 8.71 -13.94
CA SER A 139 1.36 9.55 -14.95
C SER A 139 0.13 10.28 -14.42
N ASN A 140 -0.56 9.74 -13.42
CA ASN A 140 -1.75 10.37 -12.83
C ASN A 140 -1.44 11.44 -11.76
N ILE A 141 -0.18 11.62 -11.37
CA ILE A 141 0.19 12.68 -10.42
C ILE A 141 0.04 14.06 -11.05
N ASP A 142 0.67 14.28 -12.20
CA ASP A 142 0.71 15.59 -12.87
C ASP A 142 -0.45 15.73 -13.87
N HIS A 143 -0.95 14.62 -14.40
CA HIS A 143 -2.01 14.57 -15.42
C HIS A 143 -3.07 13.56 -15.05
N PRO A 144 -4.02 13.89 -14.13
CA PRO A 144 -5.07 12.97 -13.74
C PRO A 144 -5.95 12.60 -14.93
N THR A 145 -5.82 11.38 -15.40
CA THR A 145 -6.60 10.81 -16.50
C THR A 145 -7.44 9.64 -16.02
N PRO A 146 -8.60 9.39 -16.61
CA PRO A 146 -9.35 8.18 -16.33
C PRO A 146 -8.48 6.94 -16.60
N TRP A 147 -8.55 5.96 -15.72
CA TRP A 147 -7.74 4.73 -15.82
C TRP A 147 -8.21 3.78 -16.94
N GLY A 148 -9.19 4.18 -17.73
CA GLY A 148 -9.80 3.35 -18.77
C GLY A 148 -10.62 2.16 -18.22
N MET A 149 -10.85 2.15 -16.91
CA MET A 149 -11.71 1.20 -16.20
C MET A 149 -12.70 1.98 -15.35
N ASP A 150 -13.94 1.50 -15.27
CA ASP A 150 -14.94 2.09 -14.39
C ASP A 150 -14.56 1.90 -12.93
N CYS A 151 -14.82 2.92 -12.13
CA CYS A 151 -14.58 2.86 -10.69
C CYS A 151 -15.66 2.01 -10.03
N THR A 152 -15.26 0.92 -9.38
CA THR A 152 -16.18 0.03 -8.64
C THR A 152 -16.37 0.42 -7.17
N ALA A 153 -15.90 1.61 -6.77
CA ALA A 153 -16.08 2.11 -5.42
C ALA A 153 -17.58 2.28 -5.11
N GLY A 154 -18.03 1.69 -4.00
CA GLY A 154 -19.46 1.65 -3.65
C GLY A 154 -20.23 0.45 -4.20
N GLU A 155 -19.74 -0.21 -5.23
CA GLU A 155 -20.32 -1.44 -5.76
C GLU A 155 -19.68 -2.70 -5.17
N THR A 156 -18.34 -2.76 -5.21
CA THR A 156 -17.54 -3.91 -4.74
C THR A 156 -16.67 -3.59 -3.54
N THR A 157 -16.57 -2.31 -3.17
CA THR A 157 -15.67 -1.83 -2.10
C THR A 157 -16.46 -1.00 -1.11
N LEU A 158 -16.23 -1.26 0.16
CA LEU A 158 -16.75 -0.50 1.30
C LEU A 158 -15.59 -0.23 2.26
N VAL A 159 -15.44 1.01 2.68
CA VAL A 159 -14.50 1.40 3.73
C VAL A 159 -15.30 1.73 4.99
N ILE A 160 -14.92 1.15 6.11
CA ILE A 160 -15.53 1.43 7.42
C ILE A 160 -14.41 1.96 8.32
N ASP A 161 -14.59 3.18 8.83
CA ASP A 161 -13.68 3.81 9.76
C ASP A 161 -13.81 3.20 11.17
N TYR A 162 -12.84 3.47 12.02
CA TYR A 162 -12.80 2.97 13.40
C TYR A 162 -14.00 3.38 14.27
N ASP A 163 -14.70 4.44 13.91
CA ASP A 163 -15.90 4.96 14.60
C ASP A 163 -17.22 4.47 13.99
N GLY A 164 -17.11 3.63 12.96
CA GLY A 164 -18.24 3.04 12.26
C GLY A 164 -18.78 3.88 11.09
N ARG A 165 -18.18 5.03 10.79
CA ARG A 165 -18.54 5.76 9.57
C ARG A 165 -18.14 4.93 8.35
N PHE A 166 -18.97 4.92 7.32
CA PHE A 166 -18.67 4.21 6.09
C PHE A 166 -18.64 5.15 4.88
N ARG A 167 -17.88 4.74 3.88
CA ARG A 167 -17.71 5.45 2.60
C ARG A 167 -17.49 4.48 1.46
N ALA A 168 -17.79 4.90 0.23
CA ALA A 168 -17.55 4.09 -0.96
C ALA A 168 -16.06 3.85 -1.23
N CYS A 169 -15.20 4.83 -0.88
CA CYS A 169 -13.76 4.80 -1.08
C CYS A 169 -13.09 5.62 0.02
N GLU A 170 -11.86 5.29 0.38
CA GLU A 170 -11.04 6.01 1.36
C GLU A 170 -10.83 7.50 1.02
N LEU A 171 -10.98 7.88 -0.25
CA LEU A 171 -10.81 9.24 -0.75
C LEU A 171 -12.12 10.05 -0.78
N ARG A 172 -13.25 9.43 -0.41
CA ARG A 172 -14.58 10.07 -0.40
C ARG A 172 -15.03 10.41 1.01
N GLU A 173 -15.92 11.39 1.11
CA GLU A 173 -16.57 11.72 2.37
C GLU A 173 -17.40 10.55 2.92
N PRO A 174 -17.56 10.45 4.24
CA PRO A 174 -18.47 9.46 4.83
C PRO A 174 -19.91 9.64 4.36
N LEU A 175 -20.56 8.52 4.07
CA LEU A 175 -21.94 8.44 3.61
C LEU A 175 -22.95 8.16 4.74
N GLY A 176 -22.49 7.75 5.91
CA GLY A 176 -23.30 7.40 7.06
C GLY A 176 -22.52 6.59 8.09
N ASN A 177 -23.25 5.99 9.04
CA ASN A 177 -22.64 5.13 10.05
C ASN A 177 -23.28 3.73 10.01
N ILE A 178 -22.47 2.69 10.03
CA ILE A 178 -22.92 1.30 9.96
C ILE A 178 -23.90 0.92 11.08
N LYS A 179 -23.86 1.62 12.23
CA LYS A 179 -24.78 1.43 13.35
C LYS A 179 -26.23 1.76 12.97
N GLU A 180 -26.46 2.68 12.05
CA GLU A 180 -27.78 3.05 11.52
C GLU A 180 -28.42 1.88 10.75
N TYR A 181 -27.59 0.95 10.27
CA TYR A 181 -28.00 -0.24 9.54
C TYR A 181 -27.91 -1.51 10.40
N GLY A 182 -27.80 -1.37 11.73
CA GLY A 182 -27.65 -2.50 12.66
C GLY A 182 -26.34 -3.27 12.51
N CYS A 183 -25.28 -2.61 12.03
CA CYS A 183 -23.98 -3.22 11.71
C CYS A 183 -24.04 -4.31 10.62
N ASP A 184 -25.05 -4.26 9.76
CA ASP A 184 -25.26 -5.19 8.67
C ASP A 184 -24.66 -4.63 7.37
N ILE A 185 -23.53 -5.21 6.94
CA ILE A 185 -22.82 -4.79 5.73
C ILE A 185 -23.71 -4.92 4.48
N SER A 186 -24.54 -5.95 4.39
CA SER A 186 -25.42 -6.15 3.24
C SER A 186 -26.44 -5.03 3.11
N LYS A 187 -26.97 -4.54 4.24
CA LYS A 187 -27.89 -3.39 4.24
C LYS A 187 -27.18 -2.11 3.83
N VAL A 188 -25.94 -1.91 4.30
CA VAL A 188 -25.13 -0.75 3.91
C VAL A 188 -24.89 -0.77 2.40
N MET A 189 -24.38 -1.87 1.85
CA MET A 189 -24.07 -2.00 0.42
C MET A 189 -25.28 -1.80 -0.49
N ASN A 190 -26.50 -2.17 -0.02
CA ASN A 190 -27.74 -2.00 -0.76
C ASN A 190 -28.48 -0.68 -0.45
N SER A 191 -27.90 0.20 0.37
CA SER A 191 -28.51 1.47 0.74
C SER A 191 -28.47 2.50 -0.40
N GLU A 192 -29.42 3.45 -0.38
CA GLU A 192 -29.41 4.57 -1.32
C GLU A 192 -28.14 5.45 -1.18
N ALA A 193 -27.54 5.52 0.01
CA ALA A 193 -26.30 6.24 0.25
C ALA A 193 -25.12 5.68 -0.57
N MET A 194 -25.10 4.37 -0.81
CA MET A 194 -24.00 3.71 -1.57
C MET A 194 -24.22 3.77 -3.09
N LYS A 195 -25.44 4.12 -3.56
CA LYS A 195 -25.77 4.21 -4.99
C LYS A 195 -25.47 5.58 -5.61
N GLN A 196 -24.99 6.54 -4.81
CA GLN A 196 -24.61 7.89 -5.23
C GLN A 196 -23.16 7.92 -5.69
#